data_27e086f487cf415d071dd112e89077f9
#
_entry.id   27e086f487cf415d071dd112e89077f9
#
_cell.length_a   1.000
_cell.length_b   1.000
_cell.length_c   1.000
_cell.angle_alpha   90.00
_cell.angle_beta   90.00
_cell.angle_gamma   90.00
#
_symmetry.space_group_name_H-M   'P 1'
#
loop_
_entity.id
_entity.type
_entity.pdbx_description
1 polymer ?
#
loop_
_entity_poly.entity_id
_entity_poly.type
_entity_poly.pdbx_seq_one_letter_code
_entity_poly.pdbx_strand_id
1 'polypeptide(L)'
;MFLLFLCAVIQGVDDYQDLLRLSVATAGNDHRLGAHEAPPAIISIFLGDELTQILNAIKDDTPYHSKEKEILKLGVHCLSRFSKDTTDRNRISPFAFTGNKFEFRSVGSSDRIACANIMLNAAVAESLRQYADRYSFQMAEQSRPGTRNGAPCARGEVLVFRQYLTTI
;
A
#
# COMPACT_ATOMS: atom_id res chain seq x y z
N MET A 1 7.60 2.93 12.09
CA MET A 1 6.27 2.30 12.25
C MET A 1 5.36 2.53 11.04
N PHE A 2 5.07 3.76 10.61
CA PHE A 2 4.17 4.02 9.48
C PHE A 2 4.60 3.28 8.20
N LEU A 3 5.84 3.44 7.77
CA LEU A 3 6.36 2.78 6.57
C LEU A 3 6.32 1.25 6.66
N LEU A 4 6.55 0.67 7.84
CA LEU A 4 6.44 -0.77 8.05
C LEU A 4 5.03 -1.27 7.77
N PHE A 5 4.02 -0.60 8.35
CA PHE A 5 2.63 -0.94 8.09
C PHE A 5 2.24 -0.73 6.63
N LEU A 6 2.70 0.36 6.02
CA LEU A 6 2.46 0.63 4.61
C LEU A 6 2.96 -0.52 3.73
N CYS A 7 4.22 -0.93 3.90
CA CYS A 7 4.78 -2.04 3.13
C CYS A 7 4.10 -3.38 3.44
N ALA A 8 3.75 -3.64 4.71
CA ALA A 8 3.04 -4.86 5.06
C ALA A 8 1.65 -4.93 4.42
N VAL A 9 0.96 -3.80 4.31
CA VAL A 9 -0.33 -3.73 3.61
C VAL A 9 -0.15 -3.94 2.11
N ILE A 10 0.83 -3.26 1.48
CA ILE A 10 1.11 -3.41 0.05
C ILE A 10 1.45 -4.86 -0.26
N GLN A 11 2.36 -5.46 0.49
CA GLN A 11 2.73 -6.86 0.31
C GLN A 11 1.55 -7.80 0.55
N GLY A 12 0.79 -7.60 1.63
CA GLY A 12 -0.36 -8.46 1.93
C GLY A 12 -1.44 -8.41 0.85
N VAL A 13 -1.66 -7.24 0.25
CA VAL A 13 -2.61 -7.10 -0.86
C VAL A 13 -2.05 -7.75 -2.13
N ASP A 14 -0.77 -7.61 -2.42
CA ASP A 14 -0.13 -8.20 -3.60
C ASP A 14 -0.09 -9.73 -3.53
N ASP A 15 0.44 -10.27 -2.43
CA ASP A 15 0.59 -11.72 -2.23
C ASP A 15 -0.76 -12.46 -2.13
N TYR A 16 -1.79 -11.79 -1.59
CA TYR A 16 -3.10 -12.40 -1.29
C TYR A 16 -4.28 -11.74 -2.03
N GLN A 17 -4.02 -11.11 -3.18
CA GLN A 17 -5.06 -10.48 -3.99
C GLN A 17 -6.17 -11.47 -4.39
N ASP A 18 -5.83 -12.74 -4.61
CA ASP A 18 -6.80 -13.78 -4.95
C ASP A 18 -7.81 -14.00 -3.80
N LEU A 19 -7.37 -13.99 -2.55
CA LEU A 19 -8.23 -14.08 -1.38
C LEU A 19 -9.14 -12.86 -1.25
N LEU A 20 -8.60 -11.66 -1.50
CA LEU A 20 -9.39 -10.44 -1.51
C LEU A 20 -10.43 -10.47 -2.62
N ARG A 21 -10.06 -10.95 -3.80
CA ARG A 21 -11.00 -11.14 -4.91
C ARG A 21 -12.07 -12.16 -4.57
N LEU A 22 -11.69 -13.26 -3.93
CA LEU A 22 -12.62 -14.30 -3.49
C LEU A 22 -13.63 -13.77 -2.46
N SER A 23 -13.22 -12.85 -1.60
CA SER A 23 -14.08 -12.27 -0.56
C SER A 23 -15.32 -11.55 -1.09
N VAL A 24 -15.28 -11.14 -2.35
CA VAL A 24 -16.35 -10.42 -3.07
C VAL A 24 -16.86 -11.17 -4.30
N ALA A 25 -16.39 -12.41 -4.51
CA ALA A 25 -16.78 -13.25 -5.64
C ALA A 25 -18.12 -13.92 -5.39
N THR A 26 -19.21 -13.20 -5.60
CA THR A 26 -20.56 -13.73 -5.55
C THR A 26 -21.20 -13.67 -6.93
N ALA A 27 -22.18 -14.55 -7.18
CA ALA A 27 -22.88 -14.57 -8.45
C ALA A 27 -23.50 -13.20 -8.78
N GLY A 28 -23.99 -12.48 -7.77
CA GLY A 28 -24.53 -11.12 -7.94
C GLY A 28 -23.49 -10.09 -8.32
N ASN A 29 -22.24 -10.24 -7.89
CA ASN A 29 -21.13 -9.34 -8.24
C ASN A 29 -20.52 -9.67 -9.59
N ASP A 30 -20.53 -10.94 -10.01
CA ASP A 30 -20.01 -11.39 -11.29
C ASP A 30 -20.97 -11.07 -12.45
N HIS A 31 -22.26 -10.90 -12.15
CA HIS A 31 -23.30 -10.50 -13.11
C HIS A 31 -23.80 -9.08 -12.84
N ARG A 32 -22.96 -8.10 -13.11
CA ARG A 32 -23.29 -6.71 -12.87
C ARG A 32 -24.08 -6.11 -14.04
N LEU A 33 -25.20 -5.43 -13.75
CA LEU A 33 -26.01 -4.71 -14.73
C LEU A 33 -26.48 -5.55 -15.94
N GLY A 34 -26.63 -6.87 -15.75
CA GLY A 34 -27.01 -7.77 -16.85
C GLY A 34 -25.89 -8.12 -17.82
N ALA A 35 -24.67 -7.67 -17.57
CA ALA A 35 -23.46 -8.03 -18.29
C ALA A 35 -22.55 -8.91 -17.42
N HIS A 36 -21.72 -9.75 -18.06
CA HIS A 36 -20.69 -10.53 -17.40
C HIS A 36 -19.47 -9.62 -17.07
N GLU A 37 -19.64 -8.67 -16.16
CA GLU A 37 -18.58 -7.78 -15.70
C GLU A 37 -18.13 -8.20 -14.32
N ALA A 38 -17.24 -9.17 -14.25
CA ALA A 38 -16.58 -9.52 -13.01
C ALA A 38 -15.70 -8.37 -12.49
N PRO A 39 -15.59 -8.18 -11.16
CA PRO A 39 -14.57 -7.28 -10.59
C PRO A 39 -13.17 -7.66 -11.08
N PRO A 40 -12.22 -6.71 -11.23
CA PRO A 40 -10.89 -7.01 -11.75
C PRO A 40 -10.18 -8.07 -10.90
N ALA A 41 -9.48 -9.00 -11.56
CA ALA A 41 -8.70 -10.04 -10.90
C ALA A 41 -7.48 -9.45 -10.18
N ILE A 42 -6.91 -8.39 -10.74
CA ILE A 42 -5.75 -7.70 -10.18
C ILE A 42 -6.22 -6.52 -9.35
N ILE A 43 -5.79 -6.45 -8.09
CA ILE A 43 -6.11 -5.36 -7.18
C ILE A 43 -4.95 -4.37 -7.21
N SER A 44 -5.04 -3.37 -8.08
CA SER A 44 -4.04 -2.29 -8.13
C SER A 44 -4.14 -1.39 -6.90
N ILE A 45 -2.96 -0.96 -6.39
CA ILE A 45 -2.85 -0.13 -5.20
C ILE A 45 -2.52 1.30 -5.62
N PHE A 46 -3.30 2.25 -5.13
CA PHE A 46 -3.04 3.67 -5.28
C PHE A 46 -2.50 4.26 -3.98
N LEU A 47 -1.33 4.88 -4.04
CA LEU A 47 -0.68 5.51 -2.89
C LEU A 47 -0.67 7.04 -2.96
N GLY A 48 -0.84 7.58 -4.15
CA GLY A 48 -0.64 9.00 -4.45
C GLY A 48 0.81 9.32 -4.84
N ASP A 49 0.96 10.45 -5.55
CA ASP A 49 2.24 10.83 -6.14
C ASP A 49 3.34 11.07 -5.09
N GLU A 50 2.99 11.71 -3.98
CA GLU A 50 3.96 12.07 -2.94
C GLU A 50 4.53 10.82 -2.24
N LEU A 51 3.64 9.91 -1.81
CA LEU A 51 4.05 8.70 -1.12
C LEU A 51 4.83 7.76 -2.03
N THR A 52 4.43 7.66 -3.29
CA THR A 52 5.15 6.90 -4.32
C THR A 52 6.58 7.45 -4.53
N GLN A 53 6.75 8.78 -4.57
CA GLN A 53 8.07 9.40 -4.69
C GLN A 53 8.94 9.14 -3.45
N ILE A 54 8.36 9.18 -2.25
CA ILE A 54 9.07 8.85 -1.01
C ILE A 54 9.57 7.40 -1.03
N LEU A 55 8.71 6.46 -1.42
CA LEU A 55 9.08 5.04 -1.51
C LEU A 55 10.18 4.80 -2.55
N ASN A 56 10.08 5.44 -3.72
CA ASN A 56 11.13 5.37 -4.74
C ASN A 56 12.45 5.99 -4.26
N ALA A 57 12.40 7.12 -3.56
CA ALA A 57 13.61 7.72 -2.97
C ALA A 57 14.29 6.80 -1.95
N ILE A 58 13.49 6.08 -1.13
CA ILE A 58 14.01 5.08 -0.19
C ILE A 58 14.62 3.88 -0.94
N LYS A 59 13.95 3.42 -2.01
CA LYS A 59 14.43 2.33 -2.86
C LYS A 59 15.78 2.66 -3.48
N ASP A 60 15.91 3.86 -4.06
CA ASP A 60 17.08 4.31 -4.81
C ASP A 60 18.16 4.94 -3.92
N ASP A 61 17.94 5.01 -2.60
CA ASP A 61 18.83 5.64 -1.61
C ASP A 61 19.13 7.11 -1.94
N THR A 62 18.14 7.82 -2.46
CA THR A 62 18.23 9.22 -2.84
C THR A 62 17.57 10.13 -1.80
N PRO A 63 18.10 11.34 -1.55
CA PRO A 63 17.44 12.26 -0.64
C PRO A 63 16.09 12.70 -1.24
N TYR A 64 15.02 12.56 -0.45
CA TYR A 64 13.71 13.07 -0.83
C TYR A 64 13.58 14.55 -0.47
N HIS A 65 13.20 15.36 -1.45
CA HIS A 65 12.83 16.75 -1.25
C HIS A 65 11.32 16.88 -1.50
N SER A 66 10.60 17.31 -0.47
CA SER A 66 9.16 17.58 -0.61
C SER A 66 8.94 18.64 -1.70
N LYS A 67 8.12 18.31 -2.69
CA LYS A 67 7.72 19.30 -3.70
C LYS A 67 6.71 20.26 -3.08
N GLU A 68 6.86 21.56 -3.38
CA GLU A 68 5.82 22.52 -3.08
C GLU A 68 4.51 22.09 -3.75
N LYS A 69 3.41 22.28 -3.00
CA LYS A 69 2.08 21.92 -3.53
C LYS A 69 1.85 22.57 -4.89
N GLU A 70 1.68 21.77 -5.91
CA GLU A 70 1.36 22.24 -7.25
C GLU A 70 0.05 23.04 -7.21
N ILE A 71 0.16 24.33 -7.55
CA ILE A 71 -1.00 25.20 -7.64
C ILE A 71 -1.52 25.14 -9.07
N LEU A 72 -2.76 24.69 -9.21
CA LEU A 72 -3.44 24.65 -10.50
C LEU A 72 -3.75 26.09 -10.93
N LYS A 73 -3.06 26.57 -11.96
CA LYS A 73 -3.33 27.87 -12.60
C LYS A 73 -4.22 27.63 -13.81
N LEU A 74 -5.50 27.90 -13.67
CA LEU A 74 -6.49 27.72 -14.74
C LEU A 74 -6.46 28.79 -15.83
N GLY A 75 -5.49 29.71 -15.80
CA GLY A 75 -5.32 30.73 -16.84
C GLY A 75 -6.39 31.85 -16.84
N VAL A 76 -7.36 31.80 -15.95
CA VAL A 76 -8.44 32.79 -15.85
C VAL A 76 -8.22 33.64 -14.60
N HIS A 77 -8.12 34.95 -14.78
CA HIS A 77 -7.76 35.90 -13.69
C HIS A 77 -8.78 35.98 -12.54
N CYS A 78 -10.01 35.56 -12.76
CA CYS A 78 -11.08 35.65 -11.78
C CYS A 78 -11.28 34.36 -10.94
N LEU A 79 -10.51 33.28 -11.20
CA LEU A 79 -10.58 32.07 -10.40
C LEU A 79 -9.47 32.04 -9.33
N SER A 80 -9.87 31.67 -8.12
CA SER A 80 -8.92 31.46 -7.03
C SER A 80 -7.95 30.33 -7.36
N ARG A 81 -6.75 30.42 -6.84
CA ARG A 81 -5.72 29.38 -6.98
C ARG A 81 -6.10 28.20 -6.09
N PHE A 82 -6.23 27.02 -6.67
CA PHE A 82 -6.50 25.78 -5.94
C PHE A 82 -5.25 24.92 -5.88
N SER A 83 -4.98 24.30 -4.74
CA SER A 83 -3.99 23.25 -4.66
C SER A 83 -4.50 22.02 -5.40
N LYS A 84 -3.63 21.39 -6.21
CA LYS A 84 -3.95 20.11 -6.86
C LYS A 84 -4.23 19.08 -5.79
N ASP A 85 -5.39 18.44 -5.87
CA ASP A 85 -5.75 17.32 -4.99
C ASP A 85 -5.01 16.06 -5.51
N THR A 86 -4.16 15.49 -4.65
CA THR A 86 -3.37 14.29 -4.97
C THR A 86 -4.04 13.00 -4.49
N THR A 87 -5.25 13.10 -3.94
CA THR A 87 -6.01 11.94 -3.48
C THR A 87 -6.76 11.28 -4.63
N ASP A 88 -7.03 9.96 -4.53
CA ASP A 88 -7.87 9.23 -5.50
C ASP A 88 -9.36 9.59 -5.29
N ARG A 89 -9.69 10.83 -5.59
CA ARG A 89 -11.03 11.39 -5.42
C ARG A 89 -12.07 10.72 -6.31
N ASN A 90 -11.64 10.27 -7.49
CA ASN A 90 -12.52 9.63 -8.47
C ASN A 90 -12.83 8.16 -8.13
N ARG A 91 -12.19 7.61 -7.10
CA ARG A 91 -12.40 6.23 -6.64
C ARG A 91 -12.21 5.18 -7.75
N ILE A 92 -11.22 5.39 -8.60
CA ILE A 92 -10.93 4.51 -9.74
C ILE A 92 -10.16 3.27 -9.27
N SER A 93 -9.29 3.42 -8.27
CA SER A 93 -8.45 2.32 -7.78
C SER A 93 -9.23 1.40 -6.85
N PRO A 94 -9.12 0.08 -7.00
CA PRO A 94 -9.78 -0.91 -6.14
C PRO A 94 -9.22 -0.92 -4.72
N PHE A 95 -7.98 -0.51 -4.53
CA PHE A 95 -7.34 -0.37 -3.22
C PHE A 95 -6.56 0.93 -3.17
N ALA A 96 -6.88 1.82 -2.23
CA ALA A 96 -6.28 3.15 -2.19
C ALA A 96 -5.91 3.58 -0.78
N PHE A 97 -4.76 4.28 -0.67
CA PHE A 97 -4.37 5.02 0.52
C PHE A 97 -4.93 6.45 0.42
N THR A 98 -5.77 6.84 1.37
CA THR A 98 -6.47 8.13 1.36
C THR A 98 -5.98 9.09 2.44
N GLY A 99 -4.67 9.07 2.69
CA GLY A 99 -3.98 9.98 3.61
C GLY A 99 -3.81 9.44 5.03
N ASN A 100 -4.76 8.72 5.57
CA ASN A 100 -4.69 8.15 6.93
C ASN A 100 -5.27 6.73 7.04
N LYS A 101 -5.79 6.19 5.94
CA LYS A 101 -6.42 4.86 5.91
C LYS A 101 -6.27 4.24 4.54
N PHE A 102 -6.41 2.92 4.49
CA PHE A 102 -6.60 2.19 3.25
C PHE A 102 -8.08 1.92 3.02
N GLU A 103 -8.50 1.99 1.78
CA GLU A 103 -9.85 1.69 1.34
C GLU A 103 -9.84 0.58 0.31
N PHE A 104 -10.40 -0.57 0.65
CA PHE A 104 -10.72 -1.62 -0.32
C PHE A 104 -12.09 -1.32 -0.92
N ARG A 105 -12.12 -1.10 -2.23
CA ARG A 105 -13.30 -0.70 -2.97
C ARG A 105 -13.71 -1.81 -3.91
N SER A 106 -14.87 -2.38 -3.66
CA SER A 106 -15.42 -3.44 -4.48
C SER A 106 -16.94 -3.30 -4.58
N VAL A 107 -17.51 -3.92 -5.60
CA VAL A 107 -18.96 -4.07 -5.70
C VAL A 107 -19.44 -5.08 -4.67
N GLY A 108 -20.65 -4.92 -4.13
CA GLY A 108 -21.15 -5.81 -3.09
C GLY A 108 -22.19 -5.14 -2.19
N SER A 109 -23.10 -4.34 -2.77
CA SER A 109 -24.10 -3.61 -1.99
C SER A 109 -25.04 -4.50 -1.17
N SER A 110 -25.20 -5.77 -1.58
CA SER A 110 -25.98 -6.79 -0.88
C SER A 110 -25.13 -7.72 -0.02
N ASP A 111 -23.80 -7.63 -0.10
CA ASP A 111 -22.88 -8.50 0.61
C ASP A 111 -22.51 -7.95 1.99
N ARG A 112 -22.09 -8.85 2.87
CA ARG A 112 -21.60 -8.46 4.19
C ARG A 112 -20.12 -8.08 4.10
N ILE A 113 -19.76 -6.92 4.62
CA ILE A 113 -18.36 -6.43 4.69
C ILE A 113 -17.43 -7.34 5.51
N ALA A 114 -17.99 -8.21 6.35
CA ALA A 114 -17.22 -9.05 7.26
C ALA A 114 -16.19 -9.93 6.53
N CYS A 115 -16.57 -10.53 5.40
CA CYS A 115 -15.69 -11.43 4.66
C CYS A 115 -14.46 -10.68 4.13
N ALA A 116 -14.67 -9.52 3.50
CA ALA A 116 -13.57 -8.69 3.00
C ALA A 116 -12.63 -8.23 4.12
N ASN A 117 -13.18 -7.81 5.26
CA ASN A 117 -12.40 -7.39 6.42
C ASN A 117 -11.58 -8.55 7.01
N ILE A 118 -12.15 -9.76 7.10
CA ILE A 118 -11.44 -10.94 7.60
C ILE A 118 -10.26 -11.27 6.70
N MET A 119 -10.47 -11.34 5.39
CA MET A 119 -9.42 -11.68 4.44
C MET A 119 -8.31 -10.62 4.41
N LEU A 120 -8.67 -9.34 4.40
CA LEU A 120 -7.69 -8.25 4.42
C LEU A 120 -6.86 -8.26 5.70
N ASN A 121 -7.49 -8.39 6.87
CA ASN A 121 -6.77 -8.42 8.14
C ASN A 121 -5.88 -9.67 8.25
N ALA A 122 -6.32 -10.82 7.77
CA ALA A 122 -5.50 -12.04 7.76
C ALA A 122 -4.28 -11.90 6.85
N ALA A 123 -4.45 -11.33 5.64
CA ALA A 123 -3.36 -11.08 4.71
C ALA A 123 -2.31 -10.13 5.30
N VAL A 124 -2.74 -9.01 5.90
CA VAL A 124 -1.84 -8.05 6.55
C VAL A 124 -1.15 -8.65 7.77
N ALA A 125 -1.88 -9.43 8.58
CA ALA A 125 -1.30 -10.10 9.75
C ALA A 125 -0.21 -11.09 9.35
N GLU A 126 -0.39 -11.85 8.26
CA GLU A 126 0.62 -12.77 7.75
C GLU A 126 1.86 -12.00 7.24
N SER A 127 1.69 -10.90 6.51
CA SER A 127 2.81 -10.07 6.09
C SER A 127 3.60 -9.51 7.29
N LEU A 128 2.91 -9.03 8.31
CA LEU A 128 3.55 -8.56 9.53
C LEU A 128 4.28 -9.67 10.27
N ARG A 129 3.74 -10.90 10.30
CA ARG A 129 4.41 -12.07 10.86
C ARG A 129 5.72 -12.37 10.12
N GLN A 130 5.69 -12.36 8.80
CA GLN A 130 6.89 -12.56 7.97
C GLN A 130 7.95 -11.48 8.26
N TYR A 131 7.56 -10.22 8.43
CA TYR A 131 8.49 -9.15 8.82
C TYR A 131 9.07 -9.39 10.22
N ALA A 132 8.26 -9.78 11.19
CA ALA A 132 8.73 -10.07 12.54
C ALA A 132 9.73 -11.23 12.57
N ASP A 133 9.48 -12.29 11.82
CA ASP A 133 10.39 -13.44 11.72
C ASP A 133 11.74 -13.04 11.10
N ARG A 134 11.72 -12.26 10.03
CA ARG A 134 12.95 -11.76 9.38
C ARG A 134 13.72 -10.80 10.26
N TYR A 135 13.03 -9.89 10.96
CA TYR A 135 13.68 -8.95 11.86
C TYR A 135 14.34 -9.66 13.04
N SER A 136 13.65 -10.62 13.64
CA SER A 136 14.22 -11.43 14.74
C SER A 136 15.43 -12.26 14.29
N PHE A 137 15.41 -12.80 13.08
CA PHE A 137 16.57 -13.49 12.50
C PHE A 137 17.76 -12.56 12.30
N GLN A 138 17.57 -11.37 11.75
CA GLN A 138 18.65 -10.38 11.56
C GLN A 138 19.25 -9.91 12.89
N MET A 139 18.42 -9.67 13.90
CA MET A 139 18.88 -9.29 15.24
C MET A 139 19.71 -10.41 15.89
N ALA A 140 19.31 -11.66 15.72
CA ALA A 140 20.05 -12.81 16.22
C ALA A 140 21.42 -12.96 15.53
N GLU A 141 21.49 -12.66 14.23
CA GLU A 141 22.74 -12.71 13.46
C GLU A 141 23.71 -11.58 13.84
N GLN A 142 23.20 -10.37 14.06
CA GLN A 142 23.99 -9.22 14.55
C GLN A 142 24.50 -9.41 15.98
N SER A 143 23.82 -10.21 16.79
CA SER A 143 24.22 -10.51 18.19
C SER A 143 25.28 -11.58 18.30
N ARG A 144 25.73 -12.22 17.21
CA ARG A 144 26.81 -13.21 17.23
C ARG A 144 28.16 -12.52 17.49
N PRO A 145 28.94 -12.99 18.49
CA PRO A 145 30.26 -12.43 18.77
C PRO A 145 31.20 -12.69 17.58
N GLY A 146 31.58 -11.62 16.88
CA GLY A 146 32.48 -11.68 15.71
C GLY A 146 32.08 -10.73 14.58
N THR A 147 30.86 -10.29 14.50
CA THR A 147 30.40 -9.31 13.50
C THR A 147 30.51 -7.90 14.09
N ARG A 148 31.71 -7.31 13.97
CA ARG A 148 31.90 -5.87 14.24
C ARG A 148 31.33 -5.09 13.08
N ASN A 149 30.15 -4.58 13.20
CA ASN A 149 29.71 -3.33 12.57
C ASN A 149 28.50 -2.81 13.36
N GLY A 150 28.79 -2.00 14.37
CA GLY A 150 27.81 -1.26 15.14
C GLY A 150 27.16 -0.17 14.27
N ALA A 151 26.16 -0.55 13.52
CA ALA A 151 25.26 0.40 12.89
C ALA A 151 23.98 0.50 13.74
N PRO A 152 23.50 1.70 14.07
CA PRO A 152 22.31 1.87 14.89
C PRO A 152 21.06 1.25 14.24
N CYS A 153 20.14 0.79 15.07
CA CYS A 153 18.90 0.07 14.77
C CYS A 153 18.08 0.65 13.57
N ALA A 154 18.18 1.96 13.33
CA ALA A 154 17.52 2.64 12.23
C ALA A 154 17.98 2.18 10.82
N ARG A 155 19.22 1.70 10.65
CA ARG A 155 19.72 1.21 9.36
C ARG A 155 19.18 -0.18 9.02
N GLY A 156 18.92 -1.02 10.00
CA GLY A 156 18.36 -2.36 9.77
C GLY A 156 16.93 -2.30 9.23
N GLU A 157 16.11 -1.39 9.76
CA GLU A 157 14.75 -1.18 9.27
C GLU A 157 14.74 -0.72 7.80
N VAL A 158 15.61 0.21 7.42
CA VAL A 158 15.70 0.74 6.05
C VAL A 158 16.19 -0.34 5.07
N LEU A 159 17.12 -1.21 5.46
CA LEU A 159 17.61 -2.29 4.60
C LEU A 159 16.54 -3.35 4.30
N VAL A 160 15.74 -3.72 5.29
CA VAL A 160 14.59 -4.62 5.10
C VAL A 160 13.59 -4.00 4.14
N PHE A 161 13.27 -2.74 4.32
CA PHE A 161 12.41 -1.96 3.43
C PHE A 161 12.94 -1.94 2.00
N ARG A 162 14.22 -1.65 1.82
CA ARG A 162 14.84 -1.56 0.51
C ARG A 162 14.77 -2.88 -0.25
N GLN A 163 14.99 -4.00 0.43
CA GLN A 163 14.96 -5.33 -0.17
C GLN A 163 13.54 -5.70 -0.63
N TYR A 164 12.50 -5.24 0.06
CA TYR A 164 11.12 -5.45 -0.36
C TYR A 164 10.70 -4.60 -1.54
N LEU A 165 11.02 -3.31 -1.53
CA LEU A 165 10.71 -2.42 -2.64
C LEU A 165 11.43 -2.78 -3.95
N THR A 166 12.47 -3.60 -3.91
CA THR A 166 13.14 -4.13 -5.10
C THR A 166 12.53 -5.43 -5.62
N THR A 167 11.64 -6.06 -4.86
CA THR A 167 11.01 -7.35 -5.24
C THR A 167 9.59 -7.15 -5.80
N ILE A 168 8.98 -5.98 -5.56
CA ILE A 168 7.72 -5.51 -6.17
C ILE A 168 8.05 -4.64 -7.39
#